data_f2b1c85caedaae941eedd1e88a7ab6ed
#
_entry.id   f2b1c85caedaae941eedd1e88a7ab6ed
#
_cell.length_a   1.000
_cell.length_b   1.000
_cell.length_c   1.000
_cell.angle_alpha   90.00
_cell.angle_beta   90.00
_cell.angle_gamma   90.00
#
_symmetry.space_group_name_H-M   'P 1'
#
loop_
_entity.id
_entity.type
_entity.pdbx_description
1 polymer ?
#
loop_
_entity_poly.entity_id
_entity_poly.type
_entity_poly.pdbx_seq_one_letter_code
_entity_poly.pdbx_strand_id
1 'polypeptide(L)'
;MPANAKVSTVARPSPQQKVRKQQWFPPQHGAWAFIGLPIALGIVVAPWTPLLALTSICAIAAFPLSHFLTAIIRYPNKARYVKPLILWAALSLPLALAVLIARPWLIWFGAFYLIALSLNIALARNKLERSLANDVIFIVECVALTPIMWALTSAFQVTTWP
;
A
#
# COMPACT_ATOMS: atom_id res chain seq x y z
N MET A 1 -44.12 51.42 22.21
CA MET A 1 -43.70 50.81 20.93
C MET A 1 -42.34 50.18 21.14
N PRO A 2 -42.19 48.85 21.19
CA PRO A 2 -40.87 48.20 21.28
C PRO A 2 -40.33 47.95 19.88
N ALA A 3 -39.10 48.42 19.66
CA ALA A 3 -38.35 48.23 18.43
C ALA A 3 -37.94 46.75 18.23
N ASN A 4 -38.36 46.20 17.12
CA ASN A 4 -38.07 44.81 16.71
C ASN A 4 -36.63 44.74 16.20
N ALA A 5 -35.68 44.32 17.06
CA ALA A 5 -34.31 44.06 16.66
C ALA A 5 -34.28 42.80 15.81
N LYS A 6 -34.09 42.97 14.48
CA LYS A 6 -33.80 41.87 13.53
C LYS A 6 -32.46 41.26 13.92
N VAL A 7 -32.49 40.12 14.60
CA VAL A 7 -31.34 39.25 14.77
C VAL A 7 -30.98 38.69 13.39
N SER A 8 -29.92 39.25 12.78
CA SER A 8 -29.33 38.72 11.58
C SER A 8 -28.70 37.37 11.90
N THR A 9 -29.40 36.29 11.55
CA THR A 9 -28.88 34.92 11.59
C THR A 9 -27.73 34.83 10.59
N VAL A 10 -26.50 34.95 11.07
CA VAL A 10 -25.31 34.63 10.29
C VAL A 10 -25.40 33.16 9.90
N ALA A 11 -25.73 32.91 8.66
CA ALA A 11 -25.78 31.55 8.11
C ALA A 11 -24.43 30.89 8.31
N ARG A 12 -24.35 29.89 9.18
CA ARG A 12 -23.16 29.05 9.31
C ARG A 12 -22.89 28.41 7.95
N PRO A 13 -21.66 28.55 7.38
CA PRO A 13 -21.33 27.90 6.13
C PRO A 13 -21.54 26.40 6.30
N SER A 14 -22.31 25.81 5.37
CA SER A 14 -22.62 24.39 5.37
C SER A 14 -21.32 23.55 5.36
N PRO A 15 -21.24 22.41 6.08
CA PRO A 15 -20.04 21.58 6.16
C PRO A 15 -19.63 20.91 4.83
N GLN A 16 -20.38 21.12 3.75
CA GLN A 16 -20.24 20.36 2.51
C GLN A 16 -19.27 20.92 1.47
N GLN A 17 -18.59 22.04 1.71
CA GLN A 17 -17.72 22.67 0.70
C GLN A 17 -16.22 22.59 0.99
N LYS A 18 -15.75 21.67 1.84
CA LYS A 18 -14.35 21.28 1.75
C LYS A 18 -14.18 20.40 0.49
N VAL A 19 -13.82 21.04 -0.64
CA VAL A 19 -13.26 20.32 -1.79
C VAL A 19 -12.15 19.42 -1.25
N ARG A 20 -12.48 18.13 -1.07
CA ARG A 20 -11.52 17.15 -0.55
C ARG A 20 -10.41 17.03 -1.58
N LYS A 21 -9.23 17.60 -1.27
CA LYS A 21 -8.03 17.54 -2.11
C LYS A 21 -7.78 16.10 -2.56
N GLN A 22 -7.37 15.93 -3.81
CA GLN A 22 -6.93 14.64 -4.34
C GLN A 22 -5.86 14.05 -3.41
N GLN A 23 -6.06 12.85 -2.92
CA GLN A 23 -5.06 12.16 -2.11
C GLN A 23 -4.19 11.31 -3.02
N TRP A 24 -2.90 11.63 -3.10
CA TRP A 24 -1.90 10.89 -3.85
C TRP A 24 -1.17 9.85 -3.02
N PHE A 25 -1.22 9.99 -1.70
CA PHE A 25 -0.59 9.09 -0.72
C PHE A 25 -1.63 8.56 0.26
N PRO A 26 -1.47 7.31 0.75
CA PRO A 26 -2.26 6.79 1.85
C PRO A 26 -2.13 7.70 3.08
N PRO A 27 -3.24 8.06 3.75
CA PRO A 27 -3.21 8.93 4.93
C PRO A 27 -2.72 8.24 6.21
N GLN A 28 -2.40 6.97 6.13
CA GLN A 28 -2.02 6.14 7.27
C GLN A 28 -0.52 6.29 7.56
N HIS A 29 -0.16 7.28 8.37
CA HIS A 29 1.25 7.55 8.71
C HIS A 29 1.94 6.33 9.37
N GLY A 30 1.24 5.58 10.24
CA GLY A 30 1.79 4.39 10.88
C GLY A 30 2.15 3.26 9.90
N ALA A 31 1.37 3.08 8.84
CA ALA A 31 1.61 2.03 7.85
C ALA A 31 2.93 2.22 7.08
N TRP A 32 3.40 3.45 6.90
CA TRP A 32 4.71 3.73 6.30
C TRP A 32 5.87 3.25 7.17
N ALA A 33 5.73 3.29 8.49
CA ALA A 33 6.72 2.75 9.41
C ALA A 33 6.78 1.22 9.34
N PHE A 34 5.63 0.56 9.21
CA PHE A 34 5.56 -0.89 9.08
C PHE A 34 6.21 -1.44 7.80
N ILE A 35 6.17 -0.71 6.68
CA ILE A 35 6.88 -1.11 5.47
C ILE A 35 8.34 -0.66 5.48
N GLY A 36 8.62 0.50 6.07
CA GLY A 36 9.96 1.06 6.15
C GLY A 36 10.90 0.23 7.03
N LEU A 37 10.40 -0.29 8.15
CA LEU A 37 11.21 -1.07 9.09
C LEU A 37 11.77 -2.38 8.48
N PRO A 38 10.97 -3.26 7.84
CA PRO A 38 11.50 -4.44 7.17
C PRO A 38 12.48 -4.13 6.04
N ILE A 39 12.24 -3.05 5.29
CA ILE A 39 13.16 -2.60 4.25
C ILE A 39 14.50 -2.17 4.87
N ALA A 40 14.46 -1.36 5.92
CA ALA A 40 15.67 -0.93 6.62
C ALA A 40 16.45 -2.13 7.20
N LEU A 41 15.76 -3.08 7.83
CA LEU A 41 16.36 -4.32 8.32
C LEU A 41 16.95 -5.14 7.16
N GLY A 42 16.22 -5.28 6.05
CA GLY A 42 16.71 -5.98 4.87
C GLY A 42 17.99 -5.36 4.32
N ILE A 43 18.08 -4.04 4.25
CA ILE A 43 19.27 -3.31 3.80
C ILE A 43 20.46 -3.49 4.77
N VAL A 44 20.19 -3.59 6.07
CA VAL A 44 21.25 -3.77 7.09
C VAL A 44 21.81 -5.19 7.07
N VAL A 45 20.95 -6.21 6.90
CA VAL A 45 21.39 -7.62 6.98
C VAL A 45 21.85 -8.20 5.64
N ALA A 46 21.51 -7.56 4.53
CA ALA A 46 21.80 -8.02 3.19
C ALA A 46 22.89 -7.16 2.53
N PRO A 47 23.86 -7.73 1.80
CA PRO A 47 24.82 -6.96 1.03
C PRO A 47 24.11 -6.09 -0.02
N TRP A 48 24.59 -4.86 -0.18
CA TRP A 48 24.01 -3.91 -1.13
C TRP A 48 24.12 -4.43 -2.56
N THR A 49 22.99 -4.48 -3.25
CA THR A 49 22.90 -4.80 -4.67
C THR A 49 21.88 -3.90 -5.37
N PRO A 50 22.03 -3.62 -6.68
CA PRO A 50 21.01 -2.89 -7.44
C PRO A 50 19.63 -3.57 -7.38
N LEU A 51 19.60 -4.89 -7.31
CA LEU A 51 18.36 -5.65 -7.21
C LEU A 51 17.68 -5.45 -5.85
N LEU A 52 18.44 -5.34 -4.76
CA LEU A 52 17.93 -4.99 -3.44
C LEU A 52 17.27 -3.60 -3.45
N ALA A 53 17.94 -2.61 -4.05
CA ALA A 53 17.39 -1.27 -4.22
C ALA A 53 16.10 -1.28 -5.05
N LEU A 54 16.09 -1.99 -6.18
CA LEU A 54 14.94 -2.12 -7.05
C LEU A 54 13.75 -2.75 -6.32
N THR A 55 13.99 -3.82 -5.55
CA THR A 55 12.96 -4.50 -4.76
C THR A 55 12.41 -3.60 -3.66
N SER A 56 13.28 -2.83 -3.00
CA SER A 56 12.87 -1.86 -1.97
C SER A 56 11.95 -0.78 -2.55
N ILE A 57 12.30 -0.21 -3.70
CA ILE A 57 11.48 0.79 -4.39
C ILE A 57 10.16 0.17 -4.85
N CYS A 58 10.20 -1.05 -5.38
CA CYS A 58 9.00 -1.80 -5.77
C CYS A 58 8.05 -2.00 -4.57
N ALA A 59 8.56 -2.43 -3.42
CA ALA A 59 7.77 -2.63 -2.21
C ALA A 59 7.14 -1.31 -1.71
N ILE A 60 7.90 -0.21 -1.71
CA ILE A 60 7.41 1.12 -1.36
C ILE A 60 6.29 1.58 -2.31
N ALA A 61 6.41 1.29 -3.62
CA ALA A 61 5.41 1.65 -4.61
C ALA A 61 4.17 0.74 -4.59
N ALA A 62 4.34 -0.54 -4.25
CA ALA A 62 3.26 -1.51 -4.15
C ALA A 62 2.30 -1.21 -2.98
N PHE A 63 2.79 -0.60 -1.91
CA PHE A 63 1.95 -0.25 -0.75
C PHE A 63 0.84 0.75 -1.10
N PRO A 64 1.10 1.93 -1.71
CA PRO A 64 0.02 2.79 -2.17
C PRO A 64 -0.89 2.14 -3.22
N LEU A 65 -0.34 1.31 -4.10
CA LEU A 65 -1.13 0.57 -5.09
C LEU A 65 -2.19 -0.30 -4.42
N SER A 66 -1.83 -1.12 -3.43
CA SER A 66 -2.76 -1.98 -2.69
C SER A 66 -3.81 -1.16 -1.95
N HIS A 67 -3.41 -0.04 -1.34
CA HIS A 67 -4.32 0.88 -0.65
C HIS A 67 -5.38 1.47 -1.60
N PHE A 68 -4.97 1.99 -2.76
CA PHE A 68 -5.91 2.59 -3.72
C PHE A 68 -6.80 1.55 -4.39
N LEU A 69 -6.30 0.34 -4.63
CA LEU A 69 -7.08 -0.77 -5.14
C LEU A 69 -8.20 -1.14 -4.15
N THR A 70 -7.87 -1.30 -2.88
CA THR A 70 -8.84 -1.57 -1.81
C THR A 70 -9.84 -0.41 -1.67
N ALA A 71 -9.37 0.84 -1.76
CA ALA A 71 -10.22 2.02 -1.67
C ALA A 71 -11.26 2.11 -2.81
N ILE A 72 -10.90 1.75 -4.05
CA ILE A 72 -11.83 1.72 -5.20
C ILE A 72 -12.93 0.69 -4.99
N ILE A 73 -12.59 -0.44 -4.38
CA ILE A 73 -13.57 -1.51 -4.13
C ILE A 73 -14.53 -1.11 -3.00
N ARG A 74 -14.02 -0.41 -2.01
CA ARG A 74 -14.76 -0.05 -0.79
C ARG A 74 -15.65 1.18 -0.94
N TYR A 75 -15.15 2.23 -1.58
CA TYR A 75 -15.82 3.53 -1.58
C TYR A 75 -16.67 3.75 -2.84
N PRO A 76 -17.87 4.35 -2.71
CA PRO A 76 -18.76 4.60 -3.85
C PRO A 76 -18.18 5.62 -4.84
N ASN A 77 -17.45 6.63 -4.36
CA ASN A 77 -16.81 7.64 -5.21
C ASN A 77 -15.44 7.16 -5.72
N LYS A 78 -15.48 6.30 -6.73
CA LYS A 78 -14.29 5.66 -7.32
C LYS A 78 -13.38 6.66 -8.06
N ALA A 79 -13.97 7.68 -8.69
CA ALA A 79 -13.23 8.62 -9.55
C ALA A 79 -12.03 9.29 -8.86
N ARG A 80 -12.12 9.50 -7.54
CA ARG A 80 -11.05 10.08 -6.73
C ARG A 80 -9.81 9.18 -6.62
N TYR A 81 -10.01 7.86 -6.67
CA TYR A 81 -8.94 6.88 -6.41
C TYR A 81 -8.33 6.33 -7.69
N VAL A 82 -9.00 6.48 -8.85
CA VAL A 82 -8.53 5.95 -10.14
C VAL A 82 -7.21 6.57 -10.57
N LYS A 83 -7.08 7.89 -10.51
CA LYS A 83 -5.83 8.57 -10.93
C LYS A 83 -4.62 8.14 -10.09
N PRO A 84 -4.68 8.16 -8.73
CA PRO A 84 -3.59 7.62 -7.92
C PRO A 84 -3.32 6.13 -8.18
N LEU A 85 -4.36 5.32 -8.37
CA LEU A 85 -4.20 3.90 -8.69
C LEU A 85 -3.39 3.69 -9.97
N ILE A 86 -3.75 4.40 -11.05
CA ILE A 86 -3.03 4.31 -12.33
C ILE A 86 -1.56 4.73 -12.17
N LEU A 87 -1.29 5.82 -11.45
CA LEU A 87 0.07 6.28 -11.19
C LEU A 87 0.90 5.22 -10.47
N TRP A 88 0.37 4.69 -9.36
CA TRP A 88 1.09 3.70 -8.56
C TRP A 88 1.19 2.35 -9.26
N ALA A 89 0.21 1.97 -10.09
CA ALA A 89 0.29 0.78 -10.93
C ALA A 89 1.36 0.96 -12.02
N ALA A 90 1.39 2.09 -12.71
CA ALA A 90 2.40 2.38 -13.72
C ALA A 90 3.82 2.41 -13.16
N LEU A 91 4.00 2.76 -11.88
CA LEU A 91 5.30 2.73 -11.21
C LEU A 91 5.65 1.33 -10.71
N SER A 92 4.74 0.65 -10.01
CA SER A 92 5.05 -0.61 -9.32
C SER A 92 5.09 -1.83 -10.24
N LEU A 93 4.20 -1.90 -11.26
CA LEU A 93 4.14 -3.09 -12.12
C LEU A 93 5.40 -3.30 -12.96
N PRO A 94 6.00 -2.30 -13.63
CA PRO A 94 7.26 -2.48 -14.35
C PRO A 94 8.41 -2.87 -13.41
N LEU A 95 8.47 -2.28 -12.21
CA LEU A 95 9.47 -2.63 -11.20
C LEU A 95 9.32 -4.08 -10.74
N ALA A 96 8.08 -4.52 -10.45
CA ALA A 96 7.79 -5.90 -10.07
C ALA A 96 8.17 -6.88 -11.19
N LEU A 97 7.87 -6.53 -12.44
CA LEU A 97 8.24 -7.33 -13.60
C LEU A 97 9.76 -7.45 -13.75
N ALA A 98 10.49 -6.34 -13.60
CA ALA A 98 11.95 -6.34 -13.67
C ALA A 98 12.58 -7.22 -12.56
N VAL A 99 12.06 -7.13 -11.33
CA VAL A 99 12.49 -7.97 -10.20
C VAL A 99 12.20 -9.44 -10.48
N LEU A 100 11.02 -9.75 -11.03
CA LEU A 100 10.60 -11.12 -11.36
C LEU A 100 11.42 -11.73 -12.48
N ILE A 101 11.77 -10.95 -13.51
CA ILE A 101 12.67 -11.39 -14.59
C ILE A 101 14.07 -11.69 -14.03
N ALA A 102 14.58 -10.84 -13.14
CA ALA A 102 15.89 -11.03 -12.52
C ALA A 102 15.92 -12.25 -11.55
N ARG A 103 14.82 -12.56 -10.91
CA ARG A 103 14.68 -13.66 -9.94
C ARG A 103 13.30 -14.35 -10.08
N PRO A 104 13.12 -15.29 -11.00
CA PRO A 104 11.81 -15.90 -11.28
C PRO A 104 11.17 -16.62 -10.08
N TRP A 105 11.95 -17.15 -9.15
CA TRP A 105 11.44 -17.80 -7.93
C TRP A 105 10.61 -16.86 -7.05
N LEU A 106 10.75 -15.54 -7.20
CA LEU A 106 9.93 -14.55 -6.49
C LEU A 106 8.45 -14.59 -6.88
N ILE A 107 8.08 -15.34 -7.91
CA ILE A 107 6.67 -15.57 -8.29
C ILE A 107 5.86 -16.17 -7.13
N TRP A 108 6.49 -17.00 -6.30
CA TRP A 108 5.85 -17.58 -5.13
C TRP A 108 5.51 -16.54 -4.08
N PHE A 109 6.40 -15.56 -3.87
CA PHE A 109 6.12 -14.43 -3.01
C PHE A 109 5.08 -13.50 -3.63
N GLY A 110 5.11 -13.31 -4.94
CA GLY A 110 4.05 -12.62 -5.66
C GLY A 110 2.68 -13.26 -5.43
N ALA A 111 2.58 -14.58 -5.51
CA ALA A 111 1.37 -15.33 -5.22
C ALA A 111 0.93 -15.15 -3.75
N PHE A 112 1.86 -15.21 -2.80
CA PHE A 112 1.59 -14.93 -1.39
C PHE A 112 0.99 -13.53 -1.19
N TYR A 113 1.59 -12.48 -1.75
CA TYR A 113 1.07 -11.12 -1.66
C TYR A 113 -0.28 -10.93 -2.37
N LEU A 114 -0.53 -11.64 -3.47
CA LEU A 114 -1.85 -11.64 -4.14
C LEU A 114 -2.93 -12.29 -3.28
N ILE A 115 -2.61 -13.37 -2.58
CA ILE A 115 -3.53 -14.01 -1.62
C ILE A 115 -3.82 -13.05 -0.46
N ALA A 116 -2.79 -12.46 0.14
CA ALA A 116 -2.93 -11.51 1.23
C ALA A 116 -3.77 -10.28 0.80
N LEU A 117 -3.51 -9.71 -0.38
CA LEU A 117 -4.30 -8.63 -0.95
C LEU A 117 -5.77 -9.04 -1.15
N SER A 118 -6.02 -10.26 -1.63
CA SER A 118 -7.38 -10.78 -1.81
C SER A 118 -8.12 -10.90 -0.48
N LEU A 119 -7.44 -11.36 0.57
CA LEU A 119 -7.98 -11.40 1.93
C LEU A 119 -8.27 -9.99 2.47
N ASN A 120 -7.34 -9.05 2.30
CA ASN A 120 -7.54 -7.65 2.69
C ASN A 120 -8.74 -7.02 1.97
N ILE A 121 -8.93 -7.32 0.68
CA ILE A 121 -10.10 -6.89 -0.09
C ILE A 121 -11.39 -7.52 0.46
N ALA A 122 -11.37 -8.82 0.77
CA ALA A 122 -12.54 -9.52 1.33
C ALA A 122 -12.92 -8.94 2.71
N LEU A 123 -11.95 -8.68 3.57
CA LEU A 123 -12.17 -8.04 4.88
C LEU A 123 -12.74 -6.61 4.71
N ALA A 124 -12.19 -5.84 3.76
CA ALA A 124 -12.66 -4.48 3.48
C ALA A 124 -14.12 -4.47 2.97
N ARG A 125 -14.51 -5.42 2.13
CA ARG A 125 -15.91 -5.59 1.67
C ARG A 125 -16.87 -5.88 2.83
N ASN A 126 -16.42 -6.66 3.81
CA ASN A 126 -17.20 -7.01 4.99
C ASN A 126 -17.09 -5.95 6.11
N LYS A 127 -16.47 -4.80 5.87
CA LYS A 127 -16.24 -3.71 6.86
C LYS A 127 -15.39 -4.15 8.05
N LEU A 128 -14.58 -5.19 7.89
CA LEU A 128 -13.69 -5.77 8.90
C LEU A 128 -12.23 -5.28 8.78
N GLU A 129 -12.00 -4.18 8.10
CA GLU A 129 -10.67 -3.59 7.89
C GLU A 129 -9.95 -3.11 9.16
N ARG A 130 -10.70 -2.96 10.26
CA ARG A 130 -10.15 -2.65 11.60
C ARG A 130 -10.15 -3.87 12.52
N SER A 131 -10.24 -5.05 11.96
CA SER A 131 -10.17 -6.30 12.72
C SER A 131 -8.71 -6.70 12.96
N LEU A 132 -8.48 -7.44 14.03
CA LEU A 132 -7.18 -8.06 14.31
C LEU A 132 -6.70 -8.92 13.13
N ALA A 133 -7.62 -9.56 12.41
CA ALA A 133 -7.27 -10.37 11.23
C ALA A 133 -6.60 -9.53 10.14
N ASN A 134 -7.12 -8.33 9.86
CA ASN A 134 -6.50 -7.41 8.89
C ASN A 134 -5.12 -6.95 9.35
N ASP A 135 -4.98 -6.63 10.64
CA ASP A 135 -3.70 -6.18 11.20
C ASP A 135 -2.66 -7.30 11.18
N VAL A 136 -3.06 -8.55 11.48
CA VAL A 136 -2.17 -9.72 11.40
C VAL A 136 -1.72 -9.97 9.96
N ILE A 137 -2.62 -9.93 8.98
CA ILE A 137 -2.27 -10.10 7.55
C ILE A 137 -1.24 -9.03 7.16
N PHE A 138 -1.48 -7.77 7.51
CA PHE A 138 -0.57 -6.66 7.19
C PHE A 138 0.80 -6.83 7.85
N ILE A 139 0.86 -7.24 9.11
CA ILE A 139 2.13 -7.52 9.81
C ILE A 139 2.89 -8.65 9.12
N VAL A 140 2.20 -9.75 8.75
CA VAL A 140 2.81 -10.88 8.06
C VAL A 140 3.35 -10.46 6.70
N GLU A 141 2.62 -9.65 5.92
CA GLU A 141 3.09 -9.07 4.67
C GLU A 141 4.38 -8.25 4.85
N CYS A 142 4.42 -7.41 5.88
CA CYS A 142 5.59 -6.57 6.17
C CYS A 142 6.79 -7.41 6.63
N VAL A 143 6.59 -8.35 7.55
CA VAL A 143 7.67 -9.21 8.08
C VAL A 143 8.25 -10.11 6.99
N ALA A 144 7.43 -10.62 6.05
CA ALA A 144 7.87 -11.45 4.94
C ALA A 144 8.87 -10.72 4.00
N LEU A 145 8.87 -9.39 3.99
CA LEU A 145 9.75 -8.60 3.14
C LEU A 145 11.23 -8.74 3.52
N THR A 146 11.55 -8.85 4.82
CA THR A 146 12.94 -9.00 5.31
C THR A 146 13.62 -10.28 4.79
N PRO A 147 13.06 -11.50 4.95
CA PRO A 147 13.66 -12.70 4.42
C PRO A 147 13.72 -12.72 2.87
N ILE A 148 12.77 -12.07 2.18
CA ILE A 148 12.85 -11.89 0.72
C ILE A 148 14.10 -11.09 0.35
N MET A 149 14.35 -9.97 1.02
CA MET A 149 15.52 -9.12 0.77
C MET A 149 16.82 -9.86 1.08
N TRP A 150 16.88 -10.60 2.17
CA TRP A 150 18.03 -11.43 2.50
C TRP A 150 18.27 -12.51 1.44
N ALA A 151 17.22 -13.22 0.99
CA ALA A 151 17.31 -14.26 -0.01
C ALA A 151 17.72 -13.75 -1.41
N LEU A 152 17.42 -12.47 -1.72
CA LEU A 152 17.86 -11.85 -2.98
C LEU A 152 19.37 -11.66 -3.06
N THR A 153 20.03 -11.49 -1.93
CA THR A 153 21.43 -11.12 -1.84
C THR A 153 22.33 -12.26 -1.36
N SER A 154 21.77 -13.16 -0.52
CA SER A 154 22.44 -14.41 -0.20
C SER A 154 22.57 -15.21 -1.50
N ALA A 155 23.71 -15.91 -1.65
CA ALA A 155 23.95 -16.84 -2.74
C ALA A 155 23.02 -18.08 -2.68
N PHE A 156 21.75 -17.84 -2.39
CA PHE A 156 20.68 -18.79 -2.64
C PHE A 156 20.51 -18.86 -4.17
N GLN A 157 21.58 -19.36 -4.77
CA GLN A 157 21.50 -19.84 -6.14
C GLN A 157 20.57 -21.05 -6.07
N VAL A 158 19.30 -20.83 -6.32
CA VAL A 158 18.45 -21.87 -6.89
C VAL A 158 18.99 -22.11 -8.32
N THR A 159 20.26 -22.52 -8.37
CA THR A 159 20.86 -23.15 -9.53
C THR A 159 20.34 -24.57 -9.51
N THR A 160 19.22 -24.77 -10.07
CA THR A 160 18.69 -26.04 -10.56
C THR A 160 17.20 -26.13 -10.29
N TRP A 161 16.46 -25.45 -11.14
CA TRP A 161 15.22 -26.08 -11.57
C TRP A 161 15.56 -26.89 -12.82
N PRO A 162 15.24 -28.20 -12.83
CA PRO A 162 15.33 -28.98 -14.03
C PRO A 162 14.38 -28.47 -15.11
#